data_699fc064896d8982a8950d138156b0bd
#
_entry.id   699fc064896d8982a8950d138156b0bd
#
_cell.length_a   1.000
_cell.length_b   1.000
_cell.length_c   1.000
_cell.angle_alpha   90.00
_cell.angle_beta   90.00
_cell.angle_gamma   90.00
#
_symmetry.space_group_name_H-M   'P 1'
#
loop_
_entity.id
_entity.type
_entity.pdbx_description
1 polymer ?
#
loop_
_entity_poly.entity_id
_entity_poly.type
_entity_poly.pdbx_seq_one_letter_code
_entity_poly.pdbx_strand_id
1 'polypeptide(L)'
;MIDKIIDKYKYWAKIVERRKMAASATKGHQVHMYNWCNFWPQDMWYIDFIEKRGLLKGKPNLKVGLYSIFAPMWLRMFDKSDIRIFQARENLHKKGMEKWLHQFIDDAQIDLSIGFDYIDNPDYLRIPFWLTWNVFSPTDTFEDIKHKVSDMNSIDNHSFHNRKFAAFLSSHDDIGRKLIYNQLSNIGKVDCDGRLFHNNDELKTVYGDNKLEYLRHYRFNITPENTNYDGYVTEKLMEAIHAGCVPIYHGSDNHPEPDVLNKDAIIFVEMGKENSEAVKFVSELNSDEKKYMDFACQKRFVDGAENVIWGYYETLEKKLREIIANV
;
A
#
# COMPACT_ATOMS: atom_id res chain seq x y z
N MET A 1 -13.28 19.54 -31.24
CA MET A 1 -14.45 18.64 -31.07
C MET A 1 -14.06 17.17 -31.24
N ILE A 2 -13.31 16.83 -32.27
CA ILE A 2 -12.85 15.44 -32.58
C ILE A 2 -11.98 14.90 -31.39
N ASP A 3 -11.06 15.70 -30.88
CA ASP A 3 -10.18 15.27 -29.76
C ASP A 3 -10.97 14.87 -28.52
N LYS A 4 -12.00 15.64 -28.16
CA LYS A 4 -12.88 15.31 -27.02
C LYS A 4 -13.67 14.00 -27.26
N ILE A 5 -14.00 13.68 -28.47
CA ILE A 5 -14.69 12.42 -28.81
C ILE A 5 -13.72 11.27 -28.74
N ILE A 6 -12.47 11.44 -29.21
CA ILE A 6 -11.40 10.45 -29.12
C ILE A 6 -11.06 10.16 -27.65
N ASP A 7 -10.93 11.20 -26.82
CA ASP A 7 -10.62 11.04 -25.39
C ASP A 7 -11.75 10.33 -24.65
N LYS A 8 -13.00 10.66 -24.98
CA LYS A 8 -14.16 9.95 -24.43
C LYS A 8 -14.20 8.48 -24.86
N TYR A 9 -13.88 8.19 -26.11
CA TYR A 9 -13.79 6.82 -26.61
C TYR A 9 -12.68 6.03 -25.90
N LYS A 10 -11.47 6.60 -25.78
CA LYS A 10 -10.35 6.00 -25.05
C LYS A 10 -10.70 5.72 -23.60
N TYR A 11 -11.39 6.65 -22.94
CA TYR A 11 -11.85 6.49 -21.57
C TYR A 11 -12.80 5.27 -21.43
N TRP A 12 -13.80 5.17 -22.31
CA TRP A 12 -14.75 4.05 -22.27
C TRP A 12 -14.11 2.72 -22.65
N ALA A 13 -13.23 2.70 -23.65
CA ALA A 13 -12.47 1.51 -24.02
C ALA A 13 -11.67 0.97 -22.83
N LYS A 14 -11.00 1.86 -22.09
CA LYS A 14 -10.24 1.51 -20.88
C LYS A 14 -11.14 0.96 -19.75
N ILE A 15 -12.34 1.51 -19.56
CA ILE A 15 -13.31 0.98 -18.59
C ILE A 15 -13.73 -0.45 -18.97
N VAL A 16 -14.05 -0.68 -20.25
CA VAL A 16 -14.46 -2.00 -20.73
C VAL A 16 -13.34 -3.02 -20.57
N GLU A 17 -12.11 -2.64 -20.92
CA GLU A 17 -10.92 -3.50 -20.76
C GLU A 17 -10.71 -3.89 -19.29
N ARG A 18 -10.68 -2.93 -18.39
CA ARG A 18 -10.55 -3.15 -16.94
C ARG A 18 -11.61 -4.09 -16.37
N ARG A 19 -12.85 -3.88 -16.84
CA ARG A 19 -13.97 -4.73 -16.43
C ARG A 19 -13.80 -6.17 -16.92
N LYS A 20 -13.32 -6.38 -18.15
CA LYS A 20 -12.99 -7.72 -18.67
C LYS A 20 -11.87 -8.37 -17.88
N MET A 21 -10.83 -7.63 -17.54
CA MET A 21 -9.72 -8.12 -16.72
C MET A 21 -10.20 -8.55 -15.33
N ALA A 22 -10.96 -7.69 -14.64
CA ALA A 22 -11.52 -8.00 -13.33
C ALA A 22 -12.45 -9.22 -13.36
N ALA A 23 -13.34 -9.30 -14.34
CA ALA A 23 -14.23 -10.44 -14.53
C ALA A 23 -13.48 -11.75 -14.83
N SER A 24 -12.39 -11.67 -15.59
CA SER A 24 -11.53 -12.83 -15.87
C SER A 24 -10.79 -13.31 -14.62
N ALA A 25 -10.22 -12.37 -13.87
CA ALA A 25 -9.45 -12.68 -12.67
C ALA A 25 -10.32 -13.24 -11.53
N THR A 26 -11.57 -12.79 -11.44
CA THR A 26 -12.52 -13.28 -10.40
C THR A 26 -13.46 -14.38 -10.92
N LYS A 27 -13.15 -14.98 -12.07
CA LYS A 27 -13.95 -16.08 -12.62
C LYS A 27 -13.87 -17.32 -11.72
N GLY A 28 -15.02 -17.78 -11.28
CA GLY A 28 -15.13 -18.95 -10.36
C GLY A 28 -15.09 -18.58 -8.88
N HIS A 29 -14.83 -17.32 -8.53
CA HIS A 29 -14.94 -16.81 -7.17
C HIS A 29 -16.37 -16.37 -6.84
N GLN A 30 -16.76 -16.46 -5.56
CA GLN A 30 -18.00 -15.85 -5.05
C GLN A 30 -17.85 -14.33 -4.85
N VAL A 31 -16.61 -13.86 -4.74
CA VAL A 31 -16.26 -12.44 -4.62
C VAL A 31 -15.86 -11.90 -5.99
N HIS A 32 -16.52 -10.84 -6.44
CA HIS A 32 -16.31 -10.22 -7.75
C HIS A 32 -15.81 -8.79 -7.63
N MET A 33 -14.89 -8.39 -8.50
CA MET A 33 -14.43 -6.99 -8.61
C MET A 33 -15.12 -6.28 -9.77
N TYR A 34 -15.65 -5.08 -9.53
CA TYR A 34 -16.45 -4.36 -10.54
C TYR A 34 -15.74 -3.22 -11.26
N ASN A 35 -14.98 -2.40 -10.58
CA ASN A 35 -14.38 -1.19 -11.13
C ASN A 35 -12.90 -0.99 -10.72
N TRP A 36 -12.16 -2.08 -10.76
CA TRP A 36 -10.72 -2.07 -10.52
C TRP A 36 -9.92 -1.47 -11.67
N CYS A 37 -8.76 -0.84 -11.40
CA CYS A 37 -7.98 -0.15 -12.44
C CYS A 37 -7.04 -1.07 -13.21
N ASN A 38 -6.18 -1.75 -12.54
CA ASN A 38 -5.28 -2.79 -13.03
C ASN A 38 -5.52 -4.01 -12.17
N PHE A 39 -4.98 -5.15 -12.56
CA PHE A 39 -5.09 -6.35 -11.78
C PHE A 39 -3.70 -6.84 -11.41
N TRP A 40 -3.35 -6.71 -10.14
CA TRP A 40 -2.13 -7.23 -9.55
C TRP A 40 -2.48 -8.42 -8.65
N PRO A 41 -1.58 -9.38 -8.42
CA PRO A 41 -1.83 -10.47 -7.48
C PRO A 41 -2.30 -9.98 -6.11
N GLN A 42 -1.80 -8.84 -5.65
CA GLN A 42 -2.17 -8.22 -4.38
C GLN A 42 -3.63 -7.72 -4.34
N ASP A 43 -4.23 -7.48 -5.49
CA ASP A 43 -5.65 -7.11 -5.56
C ASP A 43 -6.58 -8.24 -5.11
N MET A 44 -6.08 -9.49 -5.12
CA MET A 44 -6.82 -10.65 -4.62
C MET A 44 -6.91 -10.68 -3.08
N TRP A 45 -6.22 -9.82 -2.35
CA TRP A 45 -6.14 -9.89 -0.89
C TRP A 45 -7.50 -10.03 -0.19
N TYR A 46 -8.48 -9.19 -0.54
CA TYR A 46 -9.82 -9.26 0.05
C TYR A 46 -10.61 -10.49 -0.40
N ILE A 47 -10.44 -10.93 -1.64
CA ILE A 47 -11.05 -12.17 -2.14
C ILE A 47 -10.52 -13.35 -1.34
N ASP A 48 -9.21 -13.45 -1.24
CA ASP A 48 -8.53 -14.50 -0.48
C ASP A 48 -8.86 -14.45 1.01
N PHE A 49 -8.98 -13.24 1.58
CA PHE A 49 -9.41 -13.07 2.97
C PHE A 49 -10.80 -13.65 3.21
N ILE A 50 -11.76 -13.34 2.35
CA ILE A 50 -13.15 -13.79 2.48
C ILE A 50 -13.27 -15.30 2.22
N GLU A 51 -12.67 -15.78 1.13
CA GLU A 51 -12.87 -17.16 0.68
C GLU A 51 -11.97 -18.15 1.43
N LYS A 52 -10.67 -17.88 1.56
CA LYS A 52 -9.73 -18.82 2.20
C LYS A 52 -9.90 -18.91 3.72
N ARG A 53 -10.44 -17.87 4.37
CA ARG A 53 -10.87 -17.93 5.77
C ARG A 53 -12.24 -18.59 5.94
N GLY A 54 -12.87 -19.02 4.85
CA GLY A 54 -14.14 -19.77 4.87
C GLY A 54 -15.33 -18.94 5.32
N LEU A 55 -15.32 -17.61 5.12
CA LEU A 55 -16.42 -16.75 5.56
C LEU A 55 -17.74 -17.06 4.83
N LEU A 56 -17.65 -17.58 3.60
CA LEU A 56 -18.80 -17.95 2.76
C LEU A 56 -19.19 -19.44 2.89
N LYS A 57 -18.57 -20.17 3.84
CA LYS A 57 -18.85 -21.60 4.02
C LYS A 57 -20.33 -21.81 4.36
N GLY A 58 -20.98 -22.70 3.62
CA GLY A 58 -22.43 -22.99 3.78
C GLY A 58 -23.35 -22.05 3.00
N LYS A 59 -22.82 -21.05 2.31
CA LYS A 59 -23.58 -20.10 1.47
C LYS A 59 -23.09 -20.11 0.01
N PRO A 60 -23.22 -21.23 -0.74
CA PRO A 60 -22.58 -21.39 -2.06
C PRO A 60 -23.11 -20.44 -3.14
N ASN A 61 -24.29 -19.88 -2.95
CA ASN A 61 -24.94 -18.98 -3.91
C ASN A 61 -24.72 -17.49 -3.58
N LEU A 62 -24.19 -17.17 -2.38
CA LEU A 62 -23.97 -15.80 -1.95
C LEU A 62 -22.84 -15.15 -2.74
N LYS A 63 -23.07 -13.96 -3.24
CA LYS A 63 -22.11 -13.18 -4.05
C LYS A 63 -21.74 -11.90 -3.35
N VAL A 64 -20.43 -11.59 -3.35
CA VAL A 64 -19.89 -10.35 -2.80
C VAL A 64 -19.31 -9.51 -3.93
N GLY A 65 -19.72 -8.26 -4.04
CA GLY A 65 -19.19 -7.28 -4.99
C GLY A 65 -18.20 -6.33 -4.32
N LEU A 66 -16.97 -6.26 -4.86
CA LEU A 66 -15.96 -5.29 -4.45
C LEU A 66 -15.92 -4.11 -5.43
N TYR A 67 -15.99 -2.91 -4.89
CA TYR A 67 -15.98 -1.64 -5.63
C TYR A 67 -14.81 -0.77 -5.25
N SER A 68 -14.31 0.02 -6.19
CA SER A 68 -13.30 1.05 -5.94
C SER A 68 -13.61 2.32 -6.74
N ILE A 69 -12.73 3.32 -6.63
CA ILE A 69 -12.88 4.62 -7.30
C ILE A 69 -12.52 4.62 -8.80
N PHE A 70 -12.00 3.54 -9.35
CA PHE A 70 -11.34 3.55 -10.67
C PHE A 70 -12.28 3.46 -11.88
N ALA A 71 -13.59 3.30 -11.66
CA ALA A 71 -14.61 3.38 -12.70
C ALA A 71 -15.91 3.97 -12.14
N PRO A 72 -16.87 4.32 -12.99
CA PRO A 72 -18.14 4.89 -12.53
C PRO A 72 -18.89 3.96 -11.58
N MET A 73 -19.34 4.46 -10.46
CA MET A 73 -20.12 3.69 -9.48
C MET A 73 -21.50 3.27 -9.99
N TRP A 74 -22.03 3.89 -11.04
CA TRP A 74 -23.28 3.44 -11.64
C TRP A 74 -23.22 1.99 -12.18
N LEU A 75 -22.01 1.41 -12.35
CA LEU A 75 -21.83 -0.01 -12.69
C LEU A 75 -22.49 -0.94 -11.65
N ARG A 76 -22.65 -0.49 -10.39
CA ARG A 76 -23.34 -1.24 -9.34
C ARG A 76 -24.82 -1.52 -9.68
N MET A 77 -25.43 -0.71 -10.55
CA MET A 77 -26.82 -0.95 -11.00
C MET A 77 -26.99 -2.26 -11.81
N PHE A 78 -25.90 -2.76 -12.38
CA PHE A 78 -25.88 -4.04 -13.11
C PHE A 78 -25.31 -5.17 -12.29
N ASP A 79 -24.95 -4.90 -11.05
CA ASP A 79 -24.41 -5.87 -10.11
C ASP A 79 -25.56 -6.63 -9.43
N LYS A 80 -25.40 -7.95 -9.35
CA LYS A 80 -26.31 -8.88 -8.70
C LYS A 80 -25.70 -9.47 -7.43
N SER A 81 -24.72 -8.78 -6.84
CA SER A 81 -24.16 -9.20 -5.56
C SER A 81 -25.14 -8.96 -4.42
N ASP A 82 -25.16 -9.89 -3.50
CA ASP A 82 -25.98 -9.83 -2.29
C ASP A 82 -25.36 -8.87 -1.28
N ILE A 83 -24.02 -8.83 -1.24
CA ILE A 83 -23.22 -7.93 -0.38
C ILE A 83 -22.34 -7.06 -1.27
N ARG A 84 -22.24 -5.76 -0.98
CA ARG A 84 -21.43 -4.79 -1.69
C ARG A 84 -20.49 -4.07 -0.76
N ILE A 85 -19.19 -4.17 -1.06
CA ILE A 85 -18.12 -3.57 -0.27
C ILE A 85 -17.41 -2.52 -1.13
N PHE A 86 -17.31 -1.29 -0.64
CA PHE A 86 -16.50 -0.25 -1.25
C PHE A 86 -15.11 -0.23 -0.60
N GLN A 87 -14.06 -0.11 -1.41
CA GLN A 87 -12.69 0.09 -0.94
C GLN A 87 -12.07 1.34 -1.55
N ALA A 88 -11.69 2.27 -0.69
CA ALA A 88 -10.88 3.42 -1.08
C ALA A 88 -9.41 2.97 -1.26
N ARG A 89 -8.92 2.92 -2.52
CA ARG A 89 -7.55 2.48 -2.86
C ARG A 89 -6.62 3.65 -3.21
N GLU A 90 -7.00 4.85 -2.83
CA GLU A 90 -6.26 6.08 -3.06
C GLU A 90 -6.55 7.07 -1.95
N ASN A 91 -5.69 8.07 -1.79
CA ASN A 91 -6.01 9.20 -0.95
C ASN A 91 -7.17 10.00 -1.58
N LEU A 92 -8.34 9.93 -0.96
CA LEU A 92 -9.54 10.62 -1.45
C LEU A 92 -9.54 12.12 -1.15
N HIS A 93 -8.64 12.58 -0.28
CA HIS A 93 -8.46 14.00 0.08
C HIS A 93 -7.57 14.76 -0.92
N LYS A 94 -6.94 14.06 -1.87
CA LYS A 94 -6.18 14.73 -2.90
C LYS A 94 -7.08 15.46 -3.90
N LYS A 95 -6.57 16.57 -4.45
CA LYS A 95 -7.29 17.37 -5.44
C LYS A 95 -7.84 16.53 -6.59
N GLY A 96 -9.12 16.69 -6.89
CA GLY A 96 -9.83 15.98 -7.95
C GLY A 96 -10.50 14.66 -7.51
N MET A 97 -10.39 14.31 -6.21
CA MET A 97 -11.04 13.13 -5.64
C MET A 97 -12.22 13.46 -4.73
N GLU A 98 -12.57 14.72 -4.60
CA GLU A 98 -13.57 15.26 -3.65
C GLU A 98 -14.93 14.54 -3.75
N LYS A 99 -15.30 14.11 -4.94
CA LYS A 99 -16.54 13.35 -5.19
C LYS A 99 -16.59 11.98 -4.50
N TRP A 100 -15.44 11.48 -4.02
CA TRP A 100 -15.33 10.19 -3.36
C TRP A 100 -15.21 10.30 -1.83
N LEU A 101 -15.13 11.52 -1.28
CA LEU A 101 -14.92 11.77 0.16
C LEU A 101 -16.01 11.18 1.04
N HIS A 102 -17.25 11.06 0.52
CA HIS A 102 -18.34 10.42 1.24
C HIS A 102 -18.15 8.91 1.44
N GLN A 103 -17.19 8.29 0.73
CA GLN A 103 -16.81 6.87 0.81
C GLN A 103 -17.99 5.88 0.84
N PHE A 104 -19.17 6.33 0.38
CA PHE A 104 -20.43 5.57 0.41
C PHE A 104 -20.85 5.10 1.82
N ILE A 105 -20.39 5.81 2.86
CA ILE A 105 -20.85 5.62 4.22
C ILE A 105 -22.32 6.05 4.26
N ASP A 106 -23.16 5.28 4.94
CA ASP A 106 -24.62 5.45 4.99
C ASP A 106 -25.34 5.33 3.62
N ASP A 107 -24.68 4.79 2.58
CA ASP A 107 -25.33 4.47 1.30
C ASP A 107 -26.01 3.09 1.39
N ALA A 108 -27.34 3.06 1.39
CA ALA A 108 -28.12 1.81 1.47
C ALA A 108 -27.80 0.73 0.40
N GLN A 109 -26.95 1.03 -0.59
CA GLN A 109 -26.50 0.09 -1.59
C GLN A 109 -25.07 -0.41 -1.35
N ILE A 110 -24.41 0.03 -0.29
CA ILE A 110 -23.07 -0.42 0.12
C ILE A 110 -23.17 -0.89 1.57
N ASP A 111 -22.86 -2.14 1.81
CA ASP A 111 -22.96 -2.76 3.12
C ASP A 111 -21.74 -2.48 4.01
N LEU A 112 -20.60 -2.15 3.41
CA LEU A 112 -19.35 -1.82 4.11
C LEU A 112 -18.47 -0.93 3.26
N SER A 113 -17.97 0.14 3.84
CA SER A 113 -16.90 0.95 3.28
C SER A 113 -15.57 0.65 3.99
N ILE A 114 -14.48 0.56 3.22
CA ILE A 114 -13.14 0.29 3.74
C ILE A 114 -12.18 1.36 3.20
N GLY A 115 -11.41 1.96 4.09
CA GLY A 115 -10.40 2.95 3.74
C GLY A 115 -9.32 3.10 4.82
N PHE A 116 -8.49 4.12 4.69
CA PHE A 116 -7.41 4.40 5.65
C PHE A 116 -7.77 5.50 6.67
N ASP A 117 -8.85 6.24 6.43
CA ASP A 117 -9.26 7.37 7.27
C ASP A 117 -9.67 6.91 8.68
N TYR A 118 -9.48 7.78 9.66
CA TYR A 118 -9.95 7.58 11.03
C TYR A 118 -11.41 8.04 11.13
N ILE A 119 -12.35 7.18 10.74
CA ILE A 119 -13.80 7.45 10.75
C ILE A 119 -14.48 6.52 11.74
N ASP A 120 -15.19 7.08 12.71
CA ASP A 120 -16.03 6.34 13.64
C ASP A 120 -17.47 6.25 13.07
N ASN A 121 -17.72 5.15 12.33
CA ASN A 121 -19.02 4.87 11.74
C ASN A 121 -19.20 3.33 11.63
N PRO A 122 -20.38 2.79 11.97
CA PRO A 122 -20.63 1.34 11.93
C PRO A 122 -20.51 0.73 10.52
N ASP A 123 -20.68 1.51 9.45
CA ASP A 123 -20.61 1.06 8.07
C ASP A 123 -19.25 1.33 7.43
N TYR A 124 -18.26 1.70 8.25
CA TYR A 124 -16.90 1.94 7.83
C TYR A 124 -15.90 1.14 8.67
N LEU A 125 -14.87 0.61 8.00
CA LEU A 125 -13.69 0.05 8.65
C LEU A 125 -12.40 0.69 8.15
N ARG A 126 -11.58 1.11 9.10
CA ARG A 126 -10.20 1.46 8.80
C ARG A 126 -9.36 0.20 8.60
N ILE A 127 -8.96 -0.05 7.36
CA ILE A 127 -7.97 -1.08 7.01
C ILE A 127 -6.86 -0.38 6.24
N PRO A 128 -5.68 -0.20 6.83
CA PRO A 128 -4.57 0.52 6.19
C PRO A 128 -4.14 -0.15 4.88
N PHE A 129 -3.75 0.66 3.89
CA PHE A 129 -3.38 0.14 2.57
C PHE A 129 -2.16 -0.80 2.64
N TRP A 130 -1.16 -0.48 3.46
CA TRP A 130 0.04 -1.29 3.62
C TRP A 130 -0.24 -2.72 4.11
N LEU A 131 -1.34 -2.93 4.85
CA LEU A 131 -1.73 -4.25 5.36
C LEU A 131 -2.12 -5.20 4.24
N THR A 132 -2.78 -4.69 3.21
CA THR A 132 -3.37 -5.48 2.12
C THR A 132 -2.46 -5.65 0.91
N TRP A 133 -1.17 -5.42 1.10
CA TRP A 133 -0.18 -5.51 0.03
C TRP A 133 0.87 -6.59 0.34
N ASN A 134 2.06 -6.50 -0.22
CA ASN A 134 3.05 -7.57 -0.32
C ASN A 134 3.50 -8.25 1.00
N VAL A 135 3.46 -7.58 2.14
CA VAL A 135 4.08 -8.06 3.39
C VAL A 135 3.16 -8.99 4.18
N PHE A 136 1.89 -8.61 4.33
CA PHE A 136 0.93 -9.36 5.13
C PHE A 136 -0.06 -10.13 4.25
N SER A 137 -0.14 -11.46 4.48
CA SER A 137 -1.05 -12.33 3.73
C SER A 137 -2.48 -12.26 4.29
N PRO A 138 -3.52 -12.34 3.47
CA PRO A 138 -4.91 -12.43 3.94
C PRO A 138 -5.18 -13.65 4.82
N THR A 139 -4.33 -14.66 4.77
CA THR A 139 -4.43 -15.91 5.54
C THR A 139 -3.49 -15.95 6.73
N ASP A 140 -2.71 -14.89 7.00
CA ASP A 140 -1.84 -14.86 8.16
C ASP A 140 -2.63 -15.11 9.45
N THR A 141 -2.06 -15.91 10.32
CA THR A 141 -2.48 -16.08 11.72
C THR A 141 -1.80 -15.04 12.60
N PHE A 142 -2.19 -14.95 13.85
CA PHE A 142 -1.50 -14.10 14.82
C PHE A 142 -0.01 -14.45 14.94
N GLU A 143 0.32 -15.74 14.97
CA GLU A 143 1.71 -16.19 15.06
C GLU A 143 2.51 -15.84 13.80
N ASP A 144 1.90 -15.91 12.60
CA ASP A 144 2.56 -15.48 11.36
C ASP A 144 2.88 -13.99 11.40
N ILE A 145 1.95 -13.16 11.87
CA ILE A 145 2.16 -11.72 12.02
C ILE A 145 3.27 -11.44 13.03
N LYS A 146 3.26 -12.12 14.18
CA LYS A 146 4.26 -11.98 15.22
C LYS A 146 5.67 -12.37 14.72
N HIS A 147 5.78 -13.46 13.95
CA HIS A 147 7.02 -13.85 13.29
C HIS A 147 7.50 -12.79 12.31
N LYS A 148 6.63 -12.28 11.43
CA LYS A 148 6.98 -11.22 10.48
C LYS A 148 7.49 -9.95 11.18
N VAL A 149 6.82 -9.50 12.23
CA VAL A 149 7.25 -8.35 13.05
C VAL A 149 8.60 -8.61 13.69
N SER A 150 8.82 -9.81 14.23
CA SER A 150 10.10 -10.23 14.83
C SER A 150 11.22 -10.23 13.79
N ASP A 151 11.00 -10.81 12.61
CA ASP A 151 11.99 -10.89 11.54
C ASP A 151 12.37 -9.49 11.01
N MET A 152 11.39 -8.61 10.86
CA MET A 152 11.62 -7.23 10.44
C MET A 152 12.35 -6.39 11.50
N ASN A 153 12.28 -6.77 12.76
CA ASN A 153 13.05 -6.18 13.88
C ASN A 153 14.42 -6.81 14.06
N SER A 154 14.73 -7.91 13.35
CA SER A 154 15.99 -8.64 13.53
C SER A 154 17.19 -7.86 13.02
N ILE A 155 18.29 -7.92 13.78
CA ILE A 155 19.60 -7.39 13.38
C ILE A 155 20.10 -8.05 12.07
N ASP A 156 19.76 -9.32 11.84
CA ASP A 156 20.18 -10.08 10.67
C ASP A 156 19.52 -9.57 9.38
N ASN A 157 18.47 -8.73 9.51
CA ASN A 157 17.83 -8.08 8.37
C ASN A 157 18.60 -6.85 7.87
N HIS A 158 19.80 -6.55 8.39
CA HIS A 158 20.59 -5.38 8.03
C HIS A 158 22.02 -5.74 7.65
N SER A 159 22.63 -4.95 6.76
CA SER A 159 24.04 -5.10 6.40
C SER A 159 24.57 -3.80 5.81
N PHE A 160 25.75 -3.39 6.23
CA PHE A 160 26.43 -2.21 5.69
C PHE A 160 27.20 -2.52 4.39
N HIS A 161 28.06 -3.55 4.42
CA HIS A 161 28.99 -3.82 3.32
C HIS A 161 28.36 -4.53 2.11
N ASN A 162 27.33 -5.33 2.31
CA ASN A 162 26.73 -6.15 1.26
C ASN A 162 25.54 -5.48 0.56
N ARG A 163 25.29 -4.19 0.83
CA ARG A 163 24.17 -3.45 0.27
C ARG A 163 24.65 -2.20 -0.45
N LYS A 164 24.03 -1.92 -1.60
CA LYS A 164 24.17 -0.67 -2.35
C LYS A 164 23.65 0.51 -1.53
N PHE A 165 23.93 1.74 -1.97
CA PHE A 165 23.54 2.93 -1.23
C PHE A 165 22.03 3.06 -1.08
N ALA A 166 21.31 3.38 -2.17
CA ALA A 166 19.88 3.64 -2.08
C ALA A 166 19.11 3.20 -3.33
N ALA A 167 17.86 2.79 -3.13
CA ALA A 167 16.88 2.57 -4.19
C ALA A 167 15.78 3.63 -4.16
N PHE A 168 15.27 4.01 -5.34
CA PHE A 168 14.15 4.92 -5.48
C PHE A 168 13.20 4.44 -6.59
N LEU A 169 12.12 3.77 -6.21
CA LEU A 169 11.14 3.20 -7.14
C LEU A 169 9.93 4.13 -7.29
N SER A 170 9.95 4.99 -8.29
CA SER A 170 8.88 5.95 -8.56
C SER A 170 8.56 6.05 -10.05
N SER A 171 7.30 6.40 -10.37
CA SER A 171 6.85 6.57 -11.76
C SER A 171 6.54 8.02 -12.12
N HIS A 172 6.32 8.91 -11.14
CA HIS A 172 5.87 10.29 -11.33
C HIS A 172 6.55 11.25 -10.36
N ASP A 173 6.68 12.51 -10.76
CA ASP A 173 7.23 13.60 -9.94
C ASP A 173 6.16 14.63 -9.54
N ASP A 174 5.04 14.14 -9.01
CA ASP A 174 3.88 15.00 -8.71
C ASP A 174 4.08 15.89 -7.46
N ILE A 175 5.10 15.58 -6.62
CA ILE A 175 5.32 16.25 -5.33
C ILE A 175 6.75 16.82 -5.17
N GLY A 176 7.51 16.95 -6.25
CA GLY A 176 8.88 17.51 -6.20
C GLY A 176 9.93 16.49 -5.73
N ARG A 177 9.83 15.23 -6.13
CA ARG A 177 10.77 14.15 -5.83
C ARG A 177 12.17 14.38 -6.38
N LYS A 178 12.29 15.21 -7.42
CA LYS A 178 13.57 15.55 -8.05
C LYS A 178 14.57 16.17 -7.07
N LEU A 179 14.12 16.99 -6.15
CA LEU A 179 15.01 17.67 -5.23
C LEU A 179 15.71 16.68 -4.28
N ILE A 180 14.95 15.82 -3.61
CA ILE A 180 15.53 14.81 -2.71
C ILE A 180 16.39 13.79 -3.46
N TYR A 181 16.00 13.40 -4.68
CA TYR A 181 16.82 12.55 -5.53
C TYR A 181 18.19 13.19 -5.80
N ASN A 182 18.23 14.47 -6.22
CA ASN A 182 19.47 15.18 -6.49
C ASN A 182 20.33 15.33 -5.23
N GLN A 183 19.73 15.64 -4.09
CA GLN A 183 20.45 15.79 -2.82
C GLN A 183 21.13 14.47 -2.40
N LEU A 184 20.41 13.36 -2.47
CA LEU A 184 20.94 12.03 -2.08
C LEU A 184 21.92 11.47 -3.11
N SER A 185 21.74 11.77 -4.39
CA SER A 185 22.68 11.36 -5.46
C SER A 185 24.08 11.96 -5.32
N ASN A 186 24.24 13.06 -4.55
CA ASN A 186 25.55 13.61 -4.20
C ASN A 186 26.28 12.81 -3.10
N ILE A 187 25.57 11.93 -2.37
CA ILE A 187 26.15 11.07 -1.33
C ILE A 187 26.56 9.72 -1.92
N GLY A 188 25.76 9.15 -2.81
CA GLY A 188 26.00 7.86 -3.40
C GLY A 188 25.05 7.57 -4.57
N LYS A 189 25.30 6.50 -5.30
CA LYS A 189 24.46 6.11 -6.43
C LYS A 189 23.06 5.73 -5.94
N VAL A 190 22.05 6.44 -6.42
CA VAL A 190 20.63 6.09 -6.23
C VAL A 190 20.15 5.32 -7.46
N ASP A 191 19.82 4.05 -7.28
CA ASP A 191 19.31 3.20 -8.36
C ASP A 191 17.77 3.40 -8.49
N CYS A 192 17.34 3.69 -9.73
CA CYS A 192 15.96 4.02 -10.09
C CYS A 192 15.49 3.10 -11.19
N ASP A 193 14.80 2.01 -10.83
CA ASP A 193 14.17 1.06 -11.76
C ASP A 193 12.73 1.46 -12.16
N GLY A 194 12.18 2.50 -11.52
CA GLY A 194 10.93 3.11 -11.92
C GLY A 194 11.06 3.96 -13.19
N ARG A 195 9.95 4.52 -13.68
CA ARG A 195 9.99 5.43 -14.85
C ARG A 195 10.64 6.78 -14.53
N LEU A 196 10.52 7.24 -13.28
CA LEU A 196 11.12 8.48 -12.84
C LEU A 196 12.62 8.26 -12.58
N PHE A 197 13.47 9.10 -13.20
CA PHE A 197 14.95 9.05 -13.09
C PHE A 197 15.58 7.72 -13.49
N HIS A 198 14.90 6.95 -14.32
CA HIS A 198 15.29 5.60 -14.72
C HIS A 198 16.77 5.51 -15.11
N ASN A 199 17.52 4.69 -14.38
CA ASN A 199 18.97 4.51 -14.58
C ASN A 199 19.44 3.07 -14.30
N ASN A 200 18.50 2.16 -14.01
CA ASN A 200 18.77 0.76 -13.70
C ASN A 200 17.59 -0.12 -14.17
N ASP A 201 17.84 -1.37 -14.54
CA ASP A 201 16.86 -2.35 -15.01
C ASP A 201 16.86 -3.63 -14.18
N GLU A 202 17.64 -3.70 -13.09
CA GLU A 202 17.85 -4.93 -12.31
C GLU A 202 16.56 -5.46 -11.69
N LEU A 203 15.63 -4.59 -11.27
CA LEU A 203 14.34 -5.01 -10.72
C LEU A 203 13.64 -5.99 -11.68
N LYS A 204 13.66 -5.70 -12.98
CA LYS A 204 13.02 -6.54 -13.98
C LYS A 204 13.94 -7.69 -14.47
N THR A 205 15.20 -7.38 -14.79
CA THR A 205 16.10 -8.30 -15.50
C THR A 205 16.73 -9.33 -14.57
N VAL A 206 16.96 -8.98 -13.30
CA VAL A 206 17.60 -9.85 -12.31
C VAL A 206 16.57 -10.41 -11.32
N TYR A 207 15.62 -9.56 -10.86
CA TYR A 207 14.69 -9.93 -9.79
C TYR A 207 13.28 -10.25 -10.29
N GLY A 208 13.02 -10.24 -11.62
CA GLY A 208 11.72 -10.61 -12.19
C GLY A 208 10.54 -9.83 -11.64
N ASP A 209 10.72 -8.52 -11.40
CA ASP A 209 9.77 -7.62 -10.75
C ASP A 209 9.49 -7.95 -9.26
N ASN A 210 10.30 -8.81 -8.61
CA ASN A 210 10.22 -9.04 -7.18
C ASN A 210 10.85 -7.87 -6.41
N LYS A 211 10.03 -6.89 -6.08
CA LYS A 211 10.43 -5.64 -5.44
C LYS A 211 11.03 -5.85 -4.04
N LEU A 212 10.50 -6.79 -3.27
CA LEU A 212 11.02 -7.05 -1.91
C LEU A 212 12.43 -7.63 -1.98
N GLU A 213 12.67 -8.59 -2.89
CA GLU A 213 14.01 -9.15 -3.08
C GLU A 213 15.00 -8.11 -3.62
N TYR A 214 14.59 -7.31 -4.61
CA TYR A 214 15.40 -6.19 -5.10
C TYR A 214 15.82 -5.22 -3.99
N LEU A 215 14.91 -4.79 -3.14
CA LEU A 215 15.16 -3.83 -2.07
C LEU A 215 16.13 -4.35 -1.01
N ARG A 216 16.22 -5.68 -0.78
CA ARG A 216 17.20 -6.30 0.16
C ARG A 216 18.65 -5.97 -0.17
N HIS A 217 18.93 -5.51 -1.38
CA HIS A 217 20.27 -5.13 -1.82
C HIS A 217 20.64 -3.66 -1.57
N TYR A 218 19.78 -2.91 -0.83
CA TYR A 218 19.99 -1.49 -0.56
C TYR A 218 19.97 -1.18 0.94
N ARG A 219 20.83 -0.23 1.35
CA ARG A 219 20.85 0.30 2.72
C ARG A 219 19.68 1.23 2.98
N PHE A 220 19.37 2.07 2.01
CA PHE A 220 18.29 3.04 2.10
C PHE A 220 17.25 2.80 1.00
N ASN A 221 15.99 3.07 1.31
CA ASN A 221 14.95 3.16 0.29
C ASN A 221 14.21 4.49 0.42
N ILE A 222 14.19 5.27 -0.67
CA ILE A 222 13.49 6.55 -0.74
C ILE A 222 12.02 6.25 -1.05
N THR A 223 11.14 6.46 -0.07
CA THR A 223 9.76 5.99 -0.07
C THR A 223 8.73 7.09 0.19
N PRO A 224 8.70 8.16 -0.64
CA PRO A 224 7.66 9.17 -0.47
C PRO A 224 6.30 8.62 -0.91
N GLU A 225 5.26 8.92 -0.16
CA GLU A 225 3.89 8.70 -0.60
C GLU A 225 3.54 9.61 -1.79
N ASN A 226 2.46 9.29 -2.49
CA ASN A 226 2.00 10.09 -3.63
C ASN A 226 1.42 11.44 -3.18
N THR A 227 0.93 11.50 -1.96
CA THR A 227 0.39 12.71 -1.31
C THR A 227 0.63 12.59 0.18
N ASN A 228 0.75 13.74 0.87
CA ASN A 228 0.83 13.77 2.33
C ASN A 228 -0.58 13.94 2.91
N TYR A 229 -1.02 13.00 3.72
CA TYR A 229 -2.27 13.06 4.48
C TYR A 229 -2.20 12.10 5.67
N ASP A 230 -2.77 12.49 6.81
CA ASP A 230 -2.74 11.68 8.02
C ASP A 230 -3.36 10.29 7.80
N GLY A 231 -2.69 9.24 8.28
CA GLY A 231 -3.09 7.85 8.09
C GLY A 231 -2.93 7.29 6.67
N TYR A 232 -2.53 8.11 5.67
CA TYR A 232 -2.27 7.61 4.33
C TYR A 232 -0.86 7.03 4.24
N VAL A 233 -0.76 5.77 4.57
CA VAL A 233 0.47 4.96 4.48
C VAL A 233 0.22 3.79 3.52
N THR A 234 1.01 3.75 2.45
CA THR A 234 0.91 2.68 1.45
C THR A 234 1.96 1.59 1.67
N GLU A 235 2.05 0.67 0.74
CA GLU A 235 3.01 -0.43 0.76
C GLU A 235 4.47 0.00 0.87
N LYS A 236 4.82 1.21 0.40
CA LYS A 236 6.20 1.65 0.20
C LYS A 236 7.03 1.63 1.48
N LEU A 237 6.48 2.17 2.57
CA LEU A 237 7.17 2.21 3.85
C LEU A 237 7.35 0.80 4.43
N MET A 238 6.30 -0.01 4.38
CA MET A 238 6.33 -1.37 4.90
C MET A 238 7.25 -2.29 4.11
N GLU A 239 7.30 -2.15 2.77
CA GLU A 239 8.23 -2.88 1.92
C GLU A 239 9.70 -2.52 2.19
N ALA A 240 10.00 -1.23 2.44
CA ALA A 240 11.33 -0.79 2.84
C ALA A 240 11.76 -1.45 4.16
N ILE A 241 10.87 -1.45 5.15
CA ILE A 241 11.11 -2.08 6.47
C ILE A 241 11.30 -3.59 6.31
N HIS A 242 10.43 -4.26 5.57
CA HIS A 242 10.50 -5.71 5.34
C HIS A 242 11.79 -6.13 4.63
N ALA A 243 12.26 -5.33 3.69
CA ALA A 243 13.52 -5.57 3.00
C ALA A 243 14.77 -5.23 3.84
N GLY A 244 14.59 -4.67 5.03
CA GLY A 244 15.68 -4.25 5.91
C GLY A 244 16.37 -2.96 5.47
N CYS A 245 15.75 -2.17 4.61
CA CYS A 245 16.25 -0.83 4.30
C CYS A 245 15.96 0.14 5.46
N VAL A 246 16.78 1.16 5.59
CA VAL A 246 16.44 2.36 6.33
C VAL A 246 15.51 3.20 5.45
N PRO A 247 14.25 3.45 5.85
CA PRO A 247 13.33 4.26 5.06
C PRO A 247 13.72 5.74 5.09
N ILE A 248 13.76 6.39 3.93
CA ILE A 248 13.78 7.85 3.78
C ILE A 248 12.37 8.22 3.30
N TYR A 249 11.52 8.68 4.22
CA TYR A 249 10.08 8.71 4.06
C TYR A 249 9.50 10.12 4.04
N HIS A 250 8.44 10.28 3.27
CA HIS A 250 7.54 11.44 3.28
C HIS A 250 6.10 10.98 3.20
N GLY A 251 5.28 11.36 4.14
CA GLY A 251 3.84 11.04 4.17
C GLY A 251 3.29 11.03 5.58
N SER A 252 1.97 10.92 5.70
CA SER A 252 1.23 10.81 6.96
C SER A 252 1.67 11.85 8.00
N ASP A 253 1.90 13.10 7.56
CA ASP A 253 2.37 14.23 8.40
C ASP A 253 3.56 13.88 9.31
N ASN A 254 4.48 13.04 8.81
CA ASN A 254 5.63 12.48 9.52
C ASN A 254 5.26 11.68 10.79
N HIS A 255 4.06 11.11 10.81
CA HIS A 255 3.55 10.29 11.90
C HIS A 255 2.84 9.02 11.38
N PRO A 256 3.53 8.20 10.56
CA PRO A 256 2.93 7.01 9.95
C PRO A 256 2.65 5.94 11.00
N GLU A 257 1.39 5.51 11.12
CA GLU A 257 0.95 4.37 11.94
C GLU A 257 1.57 4.33 13.35
N PRO A 258 1.28 5.33 14.21
CA PRO A 258 1.99 5.51 15.49
C PRO A 258 1.83 4.34 16.47
N ASP A 259 0.75 3.56 16.36
CA ASP A 259 0.51 2.38 17.19
C ASP A 259 1.18 1.11 16.63
N VAL A 260 1.85 1.22 15.47
CA VAL A 260 2.50 0.11 14.77
C VAL A 260 3.99 0.38 14.57
N LEU A 261 4.35 1.57 14.07
CA LEU A 261 5.70 1.88 13.61
C LEU A 261 6.47 2.75 14.61
N ASN A 262 7.74 2.42 14.80
CA ASN A 262 8.67 3.28 15.53
C ASN A 262 9.19 4.40 14.61
N LYS A 263 8.71 5.62 14.81
CA LYS A 263 9.13 6.78 14.03
C LYS A 263 10.63 7.09 14.12
N ASP A 264 11.28 6.73 15.24
CA ASP A 264 12.71 7.02 15.45
C ASP A 264 13.62 6.13 14.58
N ALA A 265 13.06 5.08 13.97
CA ALA A 265 13.74 4.22 13.00
C ALA A 265 13.48 4.62 11.53
N ILE A 266 12.91 5.81 11.29
CA ILE A 266 12.56 6.36 9.97
C ILE A 266 13.26 7.71 9.80
N ILE A 267 13.85 7.95 8.63
CA ILE A 267 14.39 9.27 8.26
C ILE A 267 13.30 10.04 7.51
N PHE A 268 12.80 11.11 8.11
CA PHE A 268 11.77 11.94 7.49
C PHE A 268 12.36 13.02 6.60
N VAL A 269 11.70 13.27 5.46
CA VAL A 269 12.06 14.31 4.49
C VAL A 269 10.81 15.05 4.00
N GLU A 270 10.99 16.26 3.53
CA GLU A 270 9.93 17.09 2.93
C GLU A 270 10.12 17.12 1.41
N MET A 271 9.09 16.75 0.65
CA MET A 271 9.14 16.82 -0.80
C MET A 271 9.09 18.27 -1.29
N GLY A 272 9.92 18.57 -2.32
CA GLY A 272 10.00 19.93 -2.87
C GLY A 272 10.68 20.96 -1.98
N LYS A 273 11.31 20.54 -0.88
CA LYS A 273 12.04 21.41 0.04
C LYS A 273 13.49 20.94 0.24
N GLU A 274 14.33 21.85 0.73
CA GLU A 274 15.68 21.50 1.19
C GLU A 274 15.59 20.64 2.46
N ASN A 275 16.38 19.54 2.45
CA ASN A 275 16.41 18.56 3.54
C ASN A 275 17.81 18.45 4.15
N SER A 276 18.47 19.57 4.39
CA SER A 276 19.90 19.63 4.73
C SER A 276 20.28 18.76 5.94
N GLU A 277 19.46 18.73 6.99
CA GLU A 277 19.71 17.91 8.18
C GLU A 277 19.56 16.41 7.90
N ALA A 278 18.48 16.00 7.22
CA ALA A 278 18.27 14.62 6.86
C ALA A 278 19.33 14.11 5.87
N VAL A 279 19.70 14.93 4.89
CA VAL A 279 20.76 14.62 3.90
C VAL A 279 22.11 14.48 4.59
N LYS A 280 22.46 15.38 5.52
CA LYS A 280 23.67 15.28 6.34
C LYS A 280 23.67 13.99 7.16
N PHE A 281 22.56 13.68 7.80
CA PHE A 281 22.40 12.45 8.58
C PHE A 281 22.57 11.19 7.73
N VAL A 282 21.93 11.13 6.55
CA VAL A 282 22.13 10.03 5.59
C VAL A 282 23.60 9.91 5.18
N SER A 283 24.29 11.03 4.95
CA SER A 283 25.73 11.06 4.61
C SER A 283 26.58 10.49 5.75
N GLU A 284 26.28 10.84 6.99
CA GLU A 284 26.96 10.30 8.17
C GLU A 284 26.75 8.78 8.27
N LEU A 285 25.52 8.31 8.14
CA LEU A 285 25.19 6.88 8.16
C LEU A 285 25.87 6.13 7.00
N ASN A 286 25.96 6.77 5.82
CA ASN A 286 26.59 6.16 4.65
C ASN A 286 28.11 6.00 4.78
N SER A 287 28.76 6.85 5.56
CA SER A 287 30.21 6.87 5.74
C SER A 287 30.72 6.15 6.99
N ASP A 288 29.84 5.80 7.92
CA ASP A 288 30.17 5.20 9.23
C ASP A 288 29.32 3.98 9.48
N GLU A 289 29.93 2.79 9.36
CA GLU A 289 29.26 1.49 9.56
C GLU A 289 28.61 1.40 10.94
N LYS A 290 29.31 1.82 11.98
CA LYS A 290 28.80 1.71 13.35
C LYS A 290 27.55 2.56 13.51
N LYS A 291 27.57 3.82 13.05
CA LYS A 291 26.40 4.69 13.09
C LYS A 291 25.24 4.11 12.27
N TYR A 292 25.54 3.58 11.08
CA TYR A 292 24.50 2.95 10.25
C TYR A 292 23.87 1.77 10.97
N MET A 293 24.67 0.84 11.51
CA MET A 293 24.14 -0.33 12.19
C MET A 293 23.39 0.05 13.48
N ASP A 294 23.91 1.00 14.27
CA ASP A 294 23.22 1.51 15.46
C ASP A 294 21.83 2.08 15.11
N PHE A 295 21.69 2.76 13.95
CA PHE A 295 20.40 3.29 13.48
C PHE A 295 19.53 2.19 12.83
N ALA A 296 20.10 1.38 11.95
CA ALA A 296 19.38 0.36 11.20
C ALA A 296 18.82 -0.75 12.10
N CYS A 297 19.50 -1.08 13.20
CA CYS A 297 19.09 -2.13 14.14
C CYS A 297 18.08 -1.66 15.20
N GLN A 298 17.63 -0.41 15.17
CA GLN A 298 16.51 0.00 16.01
C GLN A 298 15.25 -0.81 15.65
N LYS A 299 14.45 -1.15 16.65
CA LYS A 299 13.14 -1.78 16.41
C LYS A 299 12.34 -0.92 15.43
N ARG A 300 11.83 -1.52 14.37
CA ARG A 300 10.97 -0.87 13.36
C ARG A 300 9.53 -0.73 13.83
N PHE A 301 9.14 -1.60 14.75
CA PHE A 301 7.79 -1.66 15.30
C PHE A 301 7.82 -1.30 16.79
N VAL A 302 6.77 -0.64 17.24
CA VAL A 302 6.54 -0.42 18.68
C VAL A 302 6.17 -1.75 19.38
N ASP A 303 6.33 -1.81 20.69
CA ASP A 303 5.98 -3.01 21.44
C ASP A 303 4.47 -3.26 21.37
N GLY A 304 4.07 -4.47 21.00
CA GLY A 304 2.67 -4.86 20.83
C GLY A 304 2.07 -4.55 19.45
N ALA A 305 2.87 -4.08 18.49
CA ALA A 305 2.41 -3.80 17.13
C ALA A 305 1.72 -5.00 16.48
N GLU A 306 2.16 -6.23 16.78
CA GLU A 306 1.52 -7.47 16.29
C GLU A 306 0.06 -7.59 16.73
N ASN A 307 -0.29 -7.10 17.91
CA ASN A 307 -1.67 -7.11 18.39
C ASN A 307 -2.53 -6.09 17.62
N VAL A 308 -1.99 -4.90 17.33
CA VAL A 308 -2.68 -3.89 16.54
C VAL A 308 -2.91 -4.40 15.12
N ILE A 309 -1.88 -4.98 14.50
CA ILE A 309 -1.96 -5.55 13.15
C ILE A 309 -3.01 -6.68 13.12
N TRP A 310 -2.98 -7.59 14.09
CA TRP A 310 -3.96 -8.67 14.20
C TRP A 310 -5.37 -8.12 14.42
N GLY A 311 -5.52 -7.06 15.20
CA GLY A 311 -6.80 -6.39 15.43
C GLY A 311 -7.51 -5.95 14.15
N TYR A 312 -6.78 -5.55 13.10
CA TYR A 312 -7.37 -5.27 11.78
C TYR A 312 -7.99 -6.52 11.15
N TYR A 313 -7.33 -7.68 11.26
CA TYR A 313 -7.87 -8.95 10.76
C TYR A 313 -9.13 -9.37 11.50
N GLU A 314 -9.10 -9.33 12.83
CA GLU A 314 -10.25 -9.71 13.68
C GLU A 314 -11.45 -8.81 13.42
N THR A 315 -11.21 -7.49 13.35
CA THR A 315 -12.27 -6.51 13.12
C THR A 315 -12.90 -6.68 11.75
N LEU A 316 -12.09 -6.89 10.70
CA LEU A 316 -12.59 -7.15 9.35
C LEU A 316 -13.36 -8.47 9.30
N GLU A 317 -12.83 -9.54 9.86
CA GLU A 317 -13.49 -10.84 9.89
C GLU A 317 -14.83 -10.78 10.63
N LYS A 318 -14.85 -10.16 11.81
CA LYS A 318 -16.07 -9.97 12.61
C LYS A 318 -17.14 -9.22 11.82
N LYS A 319 -16.78 -8.07 11.23
CA LYS A 319 -17.74 -7.25 10.47
C LYS A 319 -18.29 -7.98 9.26
N LEU A 320 -17.43 -8.69 8.52
CA LEU A 320 -17.87 -9.49 7.37
C LEU A 320 -18.82 -10.63 7.79
N ARG A 321 -18.52 -11.31 8.90
CA ARG A 321 -19.41 -12.38 9.43
C ARG A 321 -20.78 -11.82 9.83
N GLU A 322 -20.82 -10.64 10.46
CA GLU A 322 -22.07 -9.95 10.81
C GLU A 322 -22.90 -9.63 9.56
N ILE A 323 -22.28 -9.04 8.53
CA ILE A 323 -22.96 -8.72 7.27
C ILE A 323 -23.46 -9.99 6.57
N ILE A 324 -22.60 -11.01 6.47
CA ILE A 324 -22.95 -12.30 5.84
C ILE A 324 -24.09 -13.02 6.58
N ALA A 325 -24.18 -12.90 7.90
CA ALA A 325 -25.24 -13.52 8.69
C ALA A 325 -26.63 -12.90 8.44
N ASN A 326 -26.67 -11.63 8.02
CA ASN A 326 -27.90 -10.88 7.78
C ASN A 326 -28.47 -11.07 6.35
N VAL A 327 -27.76 -11.78 5.47
CA VAL A 327 -28.15 -12.14 4.10
C VAL A 327 -28.43 -13.63 4.00
#